data_501f57f580f6a9055a6f3fe8349e3570
#
_entry.id   501f57f580f6a9055a6f3fe8349e3570
#
_cell.length_a   1.000
_cell.length_b   1.000
_cell.length_c   1.000
_cell.angle_alpha   90.00
_cell.angle_beta   90.00
_cell.angle_gamma   90.00
#
_symmetry.space_group_name_H-M   'P 1'
#
loop_
_entity.id
_entity.type
_entity.pdbx_description
1 polymer ?
#
loop_
_entity_poly.entity_id
_entity_poly.type
_entity_poly.pdbx_seq_one_letter_code
_entity_poly.pdbx_strand_id
1 'polypeptide(L)'
;MILEYMRKLFLLLIVAMLPTASIQANDIRADDTSTMAKLAGQSMLLDGAYSEGLMTVVGERGHVLISSDGKSWQQIIVPTRATLTGVYFRDKQNGWVVGHDAVILRTTDGGKQWQTVYSDPEGETPLFDIWFRDEKHGIAIGAYGLYLVSEDGGASWVISEMKVITEKSAENSREEEIKAEDDDDFLDSYDLHLNSIALSDNGKLYIAAEAGQIYRSDDSGKSWIPLVSPYVGSFFGILPLVGDTVLVFGLRGHLFRSEDAGVTWQEIETPTQEMLTNGIVMTNDEIYITGLGGTILKSSDKGQSFVLQEQGHRDGFTAIIQGPEGELITVGEKGVSLLQ
;
A
#
# COMPACT_ATOMS: atom_id res chain seq x y z
N MET A 1 31.65 -60.88 -1.21
CA MET A 1 30.44 -60.60 -0.38
C MET A 1 30.63 -59.48 0.64
N ILE A 2 31.83 -59.29 1.18
CA ILE A 2 32.11 -58.20 2.14
C ILE A 2 32.32 -56.81 1.47
N LEU A 3 32.80 -56.76 0.23
CA LEU A 3 33.08 -55.54 -0.51
C LEU A 3 31.84 -54.87 -1.11
N GLU A 4 30.76 -55.58 -1.33
CA GLU A 4 29.48 -55.01 -1.81
C GLU A 4 28.63 -54.43 -0.68
N TYR A 5 28.81 -54.88 0.56
CA TYR A 5 28.12 -54.33 1.72
C TYR A 5 28.69 -52.98 2.16
N MET A 6 29.99 -52.78 1.99
CA MET A 6 30.63 -51.47 2.29
C MET A 6 30.30 -50.41 1.25
N ARG A 7 29.95 -50.75 0.02
CA ARG A 7 29.54 -49.78 -1.02
C ARG A 7 28.11 -49.31 -0.86
N LYS A 8 27.24 -50.05 -0.18
CA LYS A 8 25.86 -49.66 0.13
C LYS A 8 25.74 -48.83 1.43
N LEU A 9 26.73 -48.95 2.33
CA LEU A 9 26.73 -48.16 3.58
C LEU A 9 27.32 -46.74 3.40
N PHE A 10 28.06 -46.49 2.30
CA PHE A 10 28.60 -45.16 1.98
C PHE A 10 27.66 -44.28 1.15
N LEU A 11 26.53 -44.83 0.67
CA LEU A 11 25.55 -44.12 -0.13
C LEU A 11 24.33 -43.62 0.69
N LEU A 12 24.34 -43.78 2.02
CA LEU A 12 23.21 -43.43 2.90
C LEU A 12 23.54 -42.36 3.92
N LEU A 13 24.67 -41.65 3.75
CA LEU A 13 25.10 -40.55 4.65
C LEU A 13 25.40 -39.25 3.92
N ILE A 14 24.82 -39.07 2.70
CA ILE A 14 24.71 -37.75 2.05
C ILE A 14 23.22 -37.37 2.05
N VAL A 15 22.62 -37.34 3.23
CA VAL A 15 21.36 -36.64 3.44
C VAL A 15 21.69 -35.27 3.98
N ALA A 16 21.64 -34.30 3.04
CA ALA A 16 21.13 -32.94 3.27
C ALA A 16 21.68 -32.20 4.49
N MET A 17 22.91 -31.70 4.41
CA MET A 17 23.17 -30.35 4.90
C MET A 17 22.74 -29.40 3.77
N LEU A 18 21.46 -29.13 3.67
CA LEU A 18 21.00 -27.86 3.12
C LEU A 18 21.56 -26.79 4.07
N PRO A 19 22.27 -25.77 3.57
CA PRO A 19 22.57 -24.63 4.39
C PRO A 19 21.20 -24.06 4.79
N THR A 20 20.83 -24.19 6.06
CA THR A 20 19.89 -23.28 6.65
C THR A 20 20.54 -21.92 6.49
N ALA A 21 20.12 -21.16 5.47
CA ALA A 21 20.33 -19.75 5.45
C ALA A 21 19.64 -19.24 6.73
N SER A 22 20.41 -19.10 7.79
CA SER A 22 20.02 -18.29 8.92
C SER A 22 19.84 -16.90 8.31
N ILE A 23 18.59 -16.50 8.11
CA ILE A 23 18.22 -15.09 7.96
C ILE A 23 18.82 -14.47 9.21
N GLN A 24 19.96 -13.79 9.08
CA GLN A 24 20.45 -12.90 10.10
C GLN A 24 19.36 -11.86 10.26
N ALA A 25 18.62 -11.94 11.37
CA ALA A 25 17.93 -10.76 11.87
C ALA A 25 19.03 -9.69 11.93
N ASN A 26 18.95 -8.70 11.03
CA ASN A 26 19.84 -7.55 11.07
C ASN A 26 19.81 -7.07 12.51
N ASP A 27 21.01 -6.94 13.12
CA ASP A 27 21.16 -6.35 14.44
C ASP A 27 20.50 -4.98 14.39
N ILE A 28 19.24 -4.90 14.85
CA ILE A 28 18.52 -3.63 15.02
C ILE A 28 19.37 -2.85 15.99
N ARG A 29 20.08 -1.84 15.49
CA ARG A 29 20.87 -0.95 16.33
C ARG A 29 19.90 -0.34 17.33
N ALA A 30 20.23 -0.38 18.61
CA ALA A 30 19.39 0.21 19.67
C ALA A 30 19.05 1.70 19.42
N ASP A 31 19.76 2.36 18.51
CA ASP A 31 19.56 3.73 18.06
C ASP A 31 18.43 3.91 17.04
N ASP A 32 17.93 2.85 16.40
CA ASP A 32 16.91 2.93 15.34
C ASP A 32 15.47 2.87 15.89
N THR A 33 15.31 2.68 17.18
CA THR A 33 13.98 2.64 17.83
C THR A 33 13.37 4.05 17.88
N SER A 34 12.08 4.16 17.56
CA SER A 34 11.35 5.43 17.67
C SER A 34 11.35 5.97 19.11
N THR A 35 11.20 7.27 19.28
CA THR A 35 11.22 7.92 20.59
C THR A 35 9.84 8.50 20.93
N MET A 36 9.47 8.44 22.21
CA MET A 36 8.26 9.08 22.70
C MET A 36 8.34 10.59 22.49
N ALA A 37 7.38 11.15 21.80
CA ALA A 37 7.26 12.58 21.53
C ALA A 37 5.94 13.12 22.08
N LYS A 38 6.01 14.20 22.86
CA LYS A 38 4.82 14.82 23.48
C LYS A 38 3.81 15.32 22.45
N LEU A 39 4.28 15.66 21.26
CA LEU A 39 3.50 16.23 20.16
C LEU A 39 3.40 15.26 18.97
N ALA A 40 3.58 13.96 19.16
CA ALA A 40 3.47 12.98 18.08
C ALA A 40 2.14 13.06 17.32
N GLY A 41 1.04 13.31 18.02
CA GLY A 41 -0.28 13.51 17.39
C GLY A 41 -0.44 14.84 16.64
N GLN A 42 0.54 15.74 16.68
CA GLN A 42 0.61 17.01 15.95
C GLN A 42 1.77 17.04 14.94
N SER A 43 2.51 15.94 14.83
CA SER A 43 3.56 15.75 13.83
C SER A 43 2.96 15.36 12.49
N MET A 44 3.76 15.37 11.43
CA MET A 44 3.29 14.91 10.12
C MET A 44 2.95 13.41 10.18
N LEU A 45 1.68 13.11 9.94
CA LEU A 45 1.17 11.76 9.81
C LEU A 45 0.76 11.52 8.36
N LEU A 46 0.93 10.29 7.87
CA LEU A 46 0.84 9.99 6.45
C LEU A 46 -0.31 9.06 6.09
N ASP A 47 -0.65 8.11 6.98
CA ASP A 47 -1.72 7.17 6.72
C ASP A 47 -2.43 6.75 8.00
N GLY A 48 -3.62 6.13 7.86
CA GLY A 48 -4.42 5.65 8.97
C GLY A 48 -5.35 4.51 8.58
N ALA A 49 -5.56 3.60 9.52
CA ALA A 49 -6.47 2.48 9.37
C ALA A 49 -7.38 2.35 10.59
N TYR A 50 -8.61 1.91 10.35
CA TYR A 50 -9.56 1.48 11.39
C TYR A 50 -9.78 -0.03 11.29
N SER A 51 -9.61 -0.74 12.37
CA SER A 51 -9.89 -2.17 12.45
C SER A 51 -10.55 -2.53 13.78
N GLU A 52 -11.79 -2.98 13.69
CA GLU A 52 -12.58 -3.56 14.81
C GLU A 52 -12.48 -2.80 16.15
N GLY A 53 -12.64 -1.48 16.12
CA GLY A 53 -12.66 -0.62 17.31
C GLY A 53 -11.31 0.01 17.66
N LEU A 54 -10.27 -0.17 16.86
CA LEU A 54 -8.99 0.49 17.03
C LEU A 54 -8.61 1.26 15.75
N MET A 55 -8.25 2.52 15.91
CA MET A 55 -7.64 3.35 14.91
C MET A 55 -6.14 3.35 15.11
N THR A 56 -5.40 3.22 14.02
CA THR A 56 -3.94 3.33 14.00
C THR A 56 -3.56 4.37 12.95
N VAL A 57 -2.71 5.33 13.30
CA VAL A 57 -2.15 6.31 12.36
C VAL A 57 -0.63 6.27 12.43
N VAL A 58 0.00 6.50 11.29
CA VAL A 58 1.46 6.38 11.13
C VAL A 58 2.04 7.61 10.43
N GLY A 59 3.34 7.87 10.62
CA GLY A 59 3.99 9.00 9.97
C GLY A 59 5.48 9.14 10.22
N GLU A 60 5.96 10.38 10.23
CA GLU A 60 7.38 10.68 10.36
C GLU A 60 8.02 10.10 11.62
N ARG A 61 9.34 9.85 11.58
CA ARG A 61 10.16 9.43 12.73
C ARG A 61 9.70 8.14 13.42
N GLY A 62 9.05 7.24 12.69
CA GLY A 62 8.50 6.02 13.27
C GLY A 62 7.31 6.27 14.19
N HIS A 63 6.57 7.36 13.99
CA HIS A 63 5.37 7.60 14.77
C HIS A 63 4.29 6.59 14.40
N VAL A 64 3.84 5.84 15.39
CA VAL A 64 2.66 4.98 15.38
C VAL A 64 1.80 5.40 16.55
N LEU A 65 0.57 5.82 16.30
CA LEU A 65 -0.37 6.20 17.34
C LEU A 65 -1.63 5.36 17.22
N ILE A 66 -2.20 4.97 18.34
CA ILE A 66 -3.44 4.22 18.41
C ILE A 66 -4.50 4.97 19.22
N SER A 67 -5.76 4.79 18.84
CA SER A 67 -6.91 5.35 19.56
C SER A 67 -8.12 4.43 19.41
N SER A 68 -8.94 4.33 20.45
CA SER A 68 -10.24 3.65 20.40
C SER A 68 -11.43 4.61 20.31
N ASP A 69 -11.19 5.91 20.48
CA ASP A 69 -12.24 6.95 20.55
C ASP A 69 -12.02 8.11 19.57
N GLY A 70 -10.93 8.08 18.77
CA GLY A 70 -10.54 9.16 17.85
C GLY A 70 -10.13 10.49 18.52
N LYS A 71 -10.17 10.56 19.85
CA LYS A 71 -9.89 11.77 20.62
C LYS A 71 -8.62 11.66 21.44
N SER A 72 -8.39 10.51 22.02
CA SER A 72 -7.22 10.20 22.88
C SER A 72 -6.28 9.29 22.12
N TRP A 73 -5.08 9.79 21.78
CA TRP A 73 -4.09 9.08 21.01
C TRP A 73 -2.88 8.69 21.85
N GLN A 74 -2.54 7.43 21.81
CA GLN A 74 -1.36 6.89 22.47
C GLN A 74 -0.29 6.53 21.47
N GLN A 75 0.92 7.07 21.62
CA GLN A 75 2.07 6.68 20.83
C GLN A 75 2.59 5.31 21.26
N ILE A 76 2.89 4.45 20.29
CA ILE A 76 3.54 3.16 20.45
C ILE A 76 4.98 3.28 19.97
N ILE A 77 5.93 2.77 20.76
CA ILE A 77 7.33 2.68 20.37
C ILE A 77 7.51 1.52 19.40
N VAL A 78 8.17 1.80 18.27
CA VAL A 78 8.42 0.82 17.20
C VAL A 78 9.91 0.74 16.88
N PRO A 79 10.41 -0.39 16.35
CA PRO A 79 11.83 -0.63 16.10
C PRO A 79 12.35 0.04 14.81
N THR A 80 11.92 1.27 14.55
CA THR A 80 12.42 2.09 13.45
C THR A 80 12.19 3.58 13.71
N ARG A 81 13.01 4.44 13.09
CA ARG A 81 12.80 5.90 12.97
C ARG A 81 12.47 6.31 11.54
N ALA A 82 12.41 5.37 10.61
CA ALA A 82 12.01 5.64 9.25
C ALA A 82 10.62 6.29 9.21
N THR A 83 10.38 7.13 8.21
CA THR A 83 9.04 7.66 7.95
C THR A 83 8.14 6.53 7.49
N LEU A 84 7.01 6.35 8.17
CA LEU A 84 6.02 5.32 7.90
C LEU A 84 4.94 5.91 7.00
N THR A 85 4.65 5.26 5.87
CA THR A 85 3.87 5.78 4.75
C THR A 85 2.52 5.10 4.59
N GLY A 86 2.39 3.84 5.04
CA GLY A 86 1.16 3.08 4.91
C GLY A 86 0.92 2.17 6.11
N VAL A 87 -0.37 1.95 6.44
CA VAL A 87 -0.80 1.03 7.51
C VAL A 87 -2.00 0.21 7.06
N TYR A 88 -1.93 -1.10 7.26
CA TYR A 88 -2.98 -2.04 6.92
C TYR A 88 -3.23 -3.01 8.06
N PHE A 89 -4.49 -3.26 8.38
CA PHE A 89 -4.91 -4.32 9.28
C PHE A 89 -5.83 -5.29 8.54
N ARG A 90 -5.45 -6.57 8.52
CA ARG A 90 -6.29 -7.63 7.97
C ARG A 90 -7.43 -7.98 8.92
N ASP A 91 -7.16 -7.92 10.21
CA ASP A 91 -8.08 -8.22 11.29
C ASP A 91 -7.65 -7.44 12.55
N LYS A 92 -8.40 -7.59 13.64
CA LYS A 92 -8.16 -6.90 14.92
C LYS A 92 -6.76 -7.09 15.50
N GLN A 93 -6.08 -8.20 15.18
CA GLN A 93 -4.79 -8.57 15.78
C GLN A 93 -3.63 -8.40 14.82
N ASN A 94 -3.85 -8.70 13.53
CA ASN A 94 -2.80 -8.77 12.54
C ASN A 94 -2.77 -7.51 11.67
N GLY A 95 -1.70 -6.76 11.78
CA GLY A 95 -1.47 -5.53 11.04
C GLY A 95 -0.03 -5.36 10.57
N TRP A 96 0.15 -4.52 9.57
CA TRP A 96 1.45 -4.18 9.00
C TRP A 96 1.54 -2.69 8.76
N VAL A 97 2.77 -2.18 8.86
CA VAL A 97 3.13 -0.80 8.55
C VAL A 97 4.31 -0.84 7.61
N VAL A 98 4.27 -0.01 6.59
CA VAL A 98 5.35 0.14 5.60
C VAL A 98 5.90 1.55 5.59
N GLY A 99 7.11 1.73 5.04
CA GLY A 99 7.70 3.07 4.98
C GLY A 99 9.02 3.17 4.25
N HIS A 100 9.74 4.25 4.54
CA HIS A 100 11.09 4.49 4.03
C HIS A 100 12.04 3.37 4.45
N ASP A 101 13.18 3.25 3.75
CA ASP A 101 14.14 2.16 3.94
C ASP A 101 13.53 0.77 3.66
N ALA A 102 12.47 0.74 2.82
CA ALA A 102 11.63 -0.43 2.55
C ALA A 102 11.19 -1.17 3.83
N VAL A 103 11.05 -0.44 4.96
CA VAL A 103 10.71 -1.07 6.23
C VAL A 103 9.30 -1.66 6.19
N ILE A 104 9.15 -2.88 6.70
CA ILE A 104 7.86 -3.50 7.01
C ILE A 104 7.87 -3.90 8.48
N LEU A 105 6.98 -3.30 9.24
CA LEU A 105 6.69 -3.71 10.62
C LEU A 105 5.44 -4.58 10.63
N ARG A 106 5.39 -5.57 11.53
CA ARG A 106 4.23 -6.44 11.74
C ARG A 106 3.82 -6.43 13.21
N THR A 107 2.52 -6.41 13.44
CA THR A 107 1.89 -6.69 14.74
C THR A 107 1.02 -7.94 14.67
N THR A 108 0.89 -8.65 15.80
CA THR A 108 -0.03 -9.78 16.01
C THR A 108 -0.88 -9.61 17.27
N ASP A 109 -0.86 -8.42 17.85
CA ASP A 109 -1.55 -8.09 19.11
C ASP A 109 -2.39 -6.79 19.03
N GLY A 110 -2.74 -6.39 17.79
CA GLY A 110 -3.56 -5.21 17.52
C GLY A 110 -2.79 -3.91 17.68
N GLY A 111 -1.53 -3.86 17.25
CA GLY A 111 -0.73 -2.64 17.23
C GLY A 111 -0.08 -2.25 18.55
N LYS A 112 -0.14 -3.09 19.57
CA LYS A 112 0.49 -2.82 20.88
C LYS A 112 2.00 -3.04 20.84
N GLN A 113 2.45 -4.01 20.06
CA GLN A 113 3.86 -4.30 19.81
C GLN A 113 4.08 -4.52 18.32
N TRP A 114 5.24 -4.09 17.82
CA TRP A 114 5.63 -4.18 16.43
C TRP A 114 7.01 -4.79 16.30
N GLN A 115 7.20 -5.60 15.27
CA GLN A 115 8.48 -6.23 14.92
C GLN A 115 8.83 -5.89 13.49
N THR A 116 10.11 -5.61 13.21
CA THR A 116 10.60 -5.49 11.83
C THR A 116 10.64 -6.88 11.20
N VAL A 117 9.93 -7.04 10.09
CA VAL A 117 9.90 -8.29 9.30
C VAL A 117 10.61 -8.15 7.96
N TYR A 118 10.86 -6.92 7.53
CA TYR A 118 11.68 -6.58 6.36
C TYR A 118 12.26 -5.18 6.50
N SER A 119 13.43 -4.94 5.95
CA SER A 119 14.04 -3.61 5.83
C SER A 119 15.22 -3.66 4.86
N ASP A 120 15.37 -2.64 4.03
CA ASP A 120 16.50 -2.42 3.13
C ASP A 120 16.94 -0.96 3.15
N PRO A 121 17.66 -0.53 4.19
CA PRO A 121 18.10 0.85 4.33
C PRO A 121 19.19 1.25 3.32
N GLU A 122 19.90 0.28 2.70
CA GLU A 122 20.92 0.57 1.70
C GLU A 122 20.30 0.91 0.33
N GLY A 123 19.09 0.36 0.07
CA GLY A 123 18.34 0.63 -1.15
C GLY A 123 17.67 2.00 -1.16
N GLU A 124 17.52 2.65 0.00
CA GLU A 124 16.87 3.97 0.17
C GLU A 124 15.49 4.09 -0.51
N THR A 125 14.84 2.94 -0.79
CA THR A 125 13.60 2.87 -1.56
C THR A 125 12.40 2.76 -0.63
N PRO A 126 11.47 3.73 -0.60
CA PRO A 126 10.28 3.64 0.24
C PRO A 126 9.25 2.68 -0.31
N LEU A 127 8.58 1.97 0.59
CA LEU A 127 7.27 1.35 0.34
C LEU A 127 6.18 2.40 0.60
N PHE A 128 5.05 2.31 -0.12
CA PHE A 128 3.95 3.26 -0.01
C PHE A 128 2.66 2.61 0.49
N ASP A 129 2.37 1.37 0.07
CA ASP A 129 1.13 0.70 0.44
C ASP A 129 1.33 -0.82 0.57
N ILE A 130 0.41 -1.48 1.27
CA ILE A 130 0.46 -2.91 1.58
C ILE A 130 -0.94 -3.50 1.66
N TRP A 131 -1.12 -4.68 1.11
CA TRP A 131 -2.39 -5.38 1.07
C TRP A 131 -2.21 -6.89 1.21
N PHE A 132 -3.23 -7.57 1.78
CA PHE A 132 -3.26 -9.03 1.92
C PHE A 132 -4.48 -9.63 1.23
N ARG A 133 -4.24 -10.63 0.37
CA ARG A 133 -5.28 -11.41 -0.27
C ARG A 133 -6.00 -12.34 0.70
N ASP A 134 -5.23 -12.97 1.57
CA ASP A 134 -5.67 -13.97 2.54
C ASP A 134 -4.72 -13.99 3.74
N GLU A 135 -4.81 -15.03 4.59
CA GLU A 135 -3.96 -15.16 5.77
C GLU A 135 -2.45 -15.33 5.46
N LYS A 136 -2.09 -15.68 4.23
CA LYS A 136 -0.72 -16.00 3.85
C LYS A 136 -0.11 -15.01 2.88
N HIS A 137 -0.90 -14.58 1.88
CA HIS A 137 -0.37 -13.88 0.72
C HIS A 137 -0.55 -12.38 0.85
N GLY A 138 0.58 -11.67 0.94
CA GLY A 138 0.65 -10.22 1.00
C GLY A 138 1.41 -9.63 -0.18
N ILE A 139 1.09 -8.38 -0.50
CA ILE A 139 1.77 -7.56 -1.50
C ILE A 139 2.09 -6.22 -0.84
N ALA A 140 3.32 -5.75 -0.98
CA ALA A 140 3.72 -4.38 -0.64
C ALA A 140 4.34 -3.73 -1.86
N ILE A 141 3.97 -2.46 -2.09
CA ILE A 141 4.35 -1.69 -3.28
C ILE A 141 5.00 -0.37 -2.88
N GLY A 142 5.85 0.16 -3.77
CA GLY A 142 6.58 1.38 -3.45
C GLY A 142 7.21 2.08 -4.64
N ALA A 143 8.23 2.87 -4.33
CA ALA A 143 8.95 3.67 -5.30
C ALA A 143 9.74 2.80 -6.28
N TYR A 144 9.96 3.34 -7.48
CA TYR A 144 10.77 2.71 -8.54
C TYR A 144 10.34 1.27 -8.84
N GLY A 145 9.03 1.03 -8.86
CA GLY A 145 8.47 -0.29 -9.13
C GLY A 145 8.72 -1.34 -8.03
N LEU A 146 9.18 -0.93 -6.84
CA LEU A 146 9.41 -1.86 -5.74
C LEU A 146 8.13 -2.65 -5.44
N TYR A 147 8.22 -3.97 -5.58
CA TYR A 147 7.14 -4.91 -5.41
C TYR A 147 7.61 -6.09 -4.57
N LEU A 148 7.06 -6.24 -3.38
CA LEU A 148 7.39 -7.29 -2.44
C LEU A 148 6.20 -8.22 -2.25
N VAL A 149 6.48 -9.52 -2.08
CA VAL A 149 5.46 -10.53 -1.82
C VAL A 149 5.78 -11.30 -0.55
N SER A 150 4.73 -11.69 0.16
CA SER A 150 4.79 -12.62 1.28
C SER A 150 3.89 -13.82 1.00
N GLU A 151 4.31 -15.02 1.44
CA GLU A 151 3.56 -16.27 1.35
C GLU A 151 3.32 -16.91 2.73
N ASP A 152 3.72 -16.23 3.79
CA ASP A 152 3.68 -16.72 5.18
C ASP A 152 2.95 -15.79 6.16
N GLY A 153 2.04 -14.98 5.63
CA GLY A 153 1.25 -14.03 6.44
C GLY A 153 2.06 -12.83 6.88
N GLY A 154 2.97 -12.37 6.04
CA GLY A 154 3.79 -11.19 6.29
C GLY A 154 4.85 -11.39 7.38
N ALA A 155 5.21 -12.63 7.69
CA ALA A 155 6.33 -12.93 8.60
C ALA A 155 7.68 -12.77 7.89
N SER A 156 7.70 -12.98 6.59
CA SER A 156 8.84 -12.67 5.71
C SER A 156 8.38 -12.13 4.36
N TRP A 157 9.28 -11.42 3.68
CA TRP A 157 9.02 -10.75 2.40
C TRP A 157 10.18 -10.94 1.45
N VAL A 158 9.87 -11.05 0.17
CA VAL A 158 10.87 -11.16 -0.90
C VAL A 158 10.55 -10.17 -2.01
N ILE A 159 11.58 -9.56 -2.59
CA ILE A 159 11.43 -8.75 -3.79
C ILE A 159 10.98 -9.67 -4.93
N SER A 160 9.99 -9.22 -5.67
CA SER A 160 9.43 -9.93 -6.81
C SER A 160 9.18 -8.98 -7.97
N GLU A 161 9.05 -9.50 -9.15
CA GLU A 161 8.63 -8.73 -10.31
C GLU A 161 7.11 -8.68 -10.41
N MET A 162 6.57 -7.51 -10.66
CA MET A 162 5.16 -7.33 -10.97
C MET A 162 4.88 -7.89 -12.36
N LYS A 163 4.21 -9.05 -12.42
CA LYS A 163 3.92 -9.71 -13.70
C LYS A 163 2.84 -8.96 -14.47
N VAL A 164 3.25 -8.09 -15.39
CA VAL A 164 2.34 -7.34 -16.26
C VAL A 164 2.04 -8.16 -17.52
N ILE A 165 0.75 -8.37 -17.83
CA ILE A 165 0.28 -9.08 -19.03
C ILE A 165 -0.03 -8.03 -20.10
N THR A 166 0.77 -7.98 -21.15
CA THR A 166 0.50 -7.19 -22.35
C THR A 166 -0.12 -8.07 -23.44
N GLU A 167 -0.83 -7.48 -24.42
CA GLU A 167 -1.37 -8.24 -25.55
C GLU A 167 -0.31 -9.05 -26.30
N LYS A 168 0.93 -8.51 -26.40
CA LYS A 168 2.09 -9.23 -26.96
C LYS A 168 2.49 -10.46 -26.16
N SER A 169 2.34 -10.46 -24.84
CA SER A 169 2.66 -11.62 -24.00
C SER A 169 1.61 -12.73 -24.10
N ALA A 170 0.37 -12.39 -24.46
CA ALA A 170 -0.70 -13.37 -24.70
C ALA A 170 -0.53 -14.10 -26.05
N GLU A 171 0.08 -13.48 -27.05
CA GLU A 171 0.39 -14.07 -28.35
C GLU A 171 1.68 -14.93 -28.29
N ASN A 172 2.71 -14.49 -27.56
CA ASN A 172 4.00 -15.20 -27.44
C ASN A 172 3.92 -16.52 -26.64
N SER A 173 2.86 -16.75 -25.88
CA SER A 173 2.65 -18.07 -25.25
C SER A 173 2.27 -19.19 -26.24
N ARG A 174 2.17 -18.88 -27.53
CA ARG A 174 1.87 -19.83 -28.63
C ARG A 174 3.03 -20.12 -29.58
N GLU A 175 4.09 -19.30 -29.56
CA GLU A 175 5.25 -19.52 -30.43
C GLU A 175 6.55 -19.29 -29.64
N GLU A 176 7.26 -20.38 -29.35
CA GLU A 176 8.63 -20.36 -28.86
C GLU A 176 9.60 -19.83 -29.94
N GLU A 177 10.58 -19.04 -29.50
CA GLU A 177 11.82 -18.67 -30.19
C GLU A 177 11.73 -17.83 -31.46
N ILE A 178 11.70 -16.50 -31.31
CA ILE A 178 12.41 -15.61 -32.25
C ILE A 178 13.07 -14.45 -31.46
N LYS A 179 14.37 -14.32 -31.70
CA LYS A 179 15.37 -13.36 -31.25
C LYS A 179 14.86 -11.96 -30.89
N ALA A 180 15.36 -11.50 -29.74
CA ALA A 180 15.41 -10.08 -29.39
C ALA A 180 16.06 -9.26 -30.52
N GLU A 181 15.33 -8.35 -31.11
CA GLU A 181 15.82 -7.16 -31.77
C GLU A 181 15.24 -5.95 -31.05
N ASP A 182 16.16 -5.04 -30.74
CA ASP A 182 15.98 -3.81 -29.98
C ASP A 182 14.77 -3.00 -30.46
N ASP A 183 13.75 -2.86 -29.61
CA ASP A 183 12.77 -1.77 -29.68
C ASP A 183 12.84 -1.00 -28.35
N ASP A 184 13.68 0.05 -28.36
CA ASP A 184 14.03 0.96 -27.26
C ASP A 184 12.91 1.97 -26.90
N ASP A 185 11.64 1.63 -27.07
CA ASP A 185 10.51 2.55 -26.86
C ASP A 185 9.47 2.06 -25.84
N PHE A 186 9.82 1.05 -25.06
CA PHE A 186 9.07 0.69 -23.87
C PHE A 186 9.72 1.40 -22.68
N LEU A 187 9.14 2.55 -22.24
CA LEU A 187 9.43 3.11 -20.93
C LEU A 187 9.40 1.95 -19.94
N ASP A 188 10.57 1.59 -19.41
CA ASP A 188 10.70 0.52 -18.43
C ASP A 188 9.69 0.79 -17.31
N SER A 189 8.60 0.01 -17.30
CA SER A 189 7.54 0.13 -16.30
C SER A 189 8.04 -0.17 -14.87
N TYR A 190 9.31 -0.52 -14.77
CA TYR A 190 10.00 -0.88 -13.53
C TYR A 190 10.49 0.32 -12.71
N ASP A 191 10.53 1.54 -13.30
CA ASP A 191 11.05 2.73 -12.61
C ASP A 191 9.96 3.66 -12.06
N LEU A 192 8.67 3.33 -12.26
CA LEU A 192 7.55 4.18 -11.83
C LEU A 192 7.11 3.87 -10.39
N HIS A 193 6.74 4.90 -9.66
CA HIS A 193 6.21 4.73 -8.31
C HIS A 193 4.83 4.07 -8.34
N LEU A 194 4.67 2.97 -7.60
CA LEU A 194 3.39 2.30 -7.35
C LEU A 194 2.81 2.89 -6.05
N ASN A 195 1.80 3.76 -6.17
CA ASN A 195 1.41 4.66 -5.09
C ASN A 195 0.33 4.11 -4.16
N SER A 196 -0.64 3.36 -4.68
CA SER A 196 -1.75 2.83 -3.89
C SER A 196 -2.27 1.52 -4.46
N ILE A 197 -2.66 0.58 -3.60
CA ILE A 197 -3.28 -0.69 -3.95
C ILE A 197 -4.63 -0.84 -3.26
N ALA A 198 -5.69 -1.19 -4.00
CA ALA A 198 -7.03 -1.32 -3.44
C ALA A 198 -7.78 -2.53 -4.00
N LEU A 199 -8.55 -3.18 -3.13
CA LEU A 199 -9.44 -4.30 -3.46
C LEU A 199 -10.88 -3.82 -3.64
N SER A 200 -11.53 -4.23 -4.73
CA SER A 200 -12.97 -4.05 -4.93
C SER A 200 -13.78 -5.17 -4.27
N ASP A 201 -15.07 -4.91 -4.06
CA ASP A 201 -16.04 -5.87 -3.48
C ASP A 201 -16.25 -7.11 -4.36
N ASN A 202 -15.97 -7.03 -5.65
CA ASN A 202 -16.04 -8.15 -6.62
C ASN A 202 -14.69 -8.86 -6.84
N GLY A 203 -13.67 -8.56 -5.99
CA GLY A 203 -12.40 -9.29 -5.94
C GLY A 203 -11.33 -8.83 -6.94
N LYS A 204 -11.55 -7.71 -7.66
CA LYS A 204 -10.52 -7.10 -8.50
C LYS A 204 -9.58 -6.24 -7.66
N LEU A 205 -8.29 -6.36 -7.90
CA LEU A 205 -7.29 -5.46 -7.34
C LEU A 205 -6.91 -4.39 -8.34
N TYR A 206 -6.62 -3.21 -7.82
CA TYR A 206 -6.14 -2.08 -8.61
C TYR A 206 -4.88 -1.50 -8.01
N ILE A 207 -3.99 -0.97 -8.86
CA ILE A 207 -2.86 -0.14 -8.47
C ILE A 207 -2.95 1.18 -9.22
N ALA A 208 -2.88 2.29 -8.48
CA ALA A 208 -2.63 3.62 -9.00
C ALA A 208 -1.14 3.92 -8.93
N ALA A 209 -0.58 4.47 -10.01
CA ALA A 209 0.84 4.67 -10.13
C ALA A 209 1.20 6.03 -10.76
N GLU A 210 2.50 6.27 -10.84
CA GLU A 210 3.07 7.46 -11.45
C GLU A 210 2.87 7.47 -12.97
N ALA A 211 3.04 8.65 -13.59
CA ALA A 211 2.92 8.86 -15.03
C ALA A 211 1.60 8.34 -15.66
N GLY A 212 0.51 8.39 -14.87
CA GLY A 212 -0.81 7.99 -15.33
C GLY A 212 -1.03 6.48 -15.37
N GLN A 213 -0.11 5.66 -14.89
CA GLN A 213 -0.29 4.22 -14.95
C GLN A 213 -1.37 3.75 -13.96
N ILE A 214 -2.21 2.86 -14.45
CA ILE A 214 -3.24 2.17 -13.65
C ILE A 214 -3.17 0.69 -14.03
N TYR A 215 -3.16 -0.17 -13.03
CA TYR A 215 -3.14 -1.62 -13.25
C TYR A 215 -4.34 -2.27 -12.56
N ARG A 216 -4.86 -3.33 -13.18
CA ARG A 216 -5.89 -4.19 -12.59
C ARG A 216 -5.44 -5.65 -12.57
N SER A 217 -5.74 -6.33 -11.49
CA SER A 217 -5.57 -7.78 -11.39
C SER A 217 -6.93 -8.43 -11.14
N ASP A 218 -7.25 -9.44 -11.93
CA ASP A 218 -8.46 -10.27 -11.81
C ASP A 218 -8.14 -11.62 -11.11
N ASP A 219 -6.88 -11.84 -10.71
CA ASP A 219 -6.38 -13.07 -10.12
C ASP A 219 -5.69 -12.87 -8.75
N SER A 220 -6.08 -11.79 -8.06
CA SER A 220 -5.61 -11.42 -6.72
C SER A 220 -4.10 -11.14 -6.66
N GLY A 221 -3.60 -10.37 -7.62
CA GLY A 221 -2.23 -9.87 -7.66
C GLY A 221 -1.19 -10.83 -8.24
N LYS A 222 -1.61 -11.96 -8.83
CA LYS A 222 -0.68 -12.88 -9.51
C LYS A 222 -0.23 -12.35 -10.87
N SER A 223 -1.11 -11.60 -11.53
CA SER A 223 -0.80 -10.89 -12.76
C SER A 223 -1.59 -9.60 -12.86
N TRP A 224 -1.08 -8.65 -13.64
CA TRP A 224 -1.61 -7.30 -13.74
C TRP A 224 -1.84 -6.91 -15.20
N ILE A 225 -2.99 -6.33 -15.47
CA ILE A 225 -3.42 -5.83 -16.77
C ILE A 225 -3.25 -4.30 -16.73
N PRO A 226 -2.42 -3.71 -17.59
CA PRO A 226 -2.34 -2.26 -17.71
C PRO A 226 -3.65 -1.73 -18.31
N LEU A 227 -4.24 -0.74 -17.69
CA LEU A 227 -5.47 -0.10 -18.16
C LEU A 227 -5.13 1.13 -19.01
N VAL A 228 -5.98 1.43 -19.98
CA VAL A 228 -5.84 2.67 -20.77
C VAL A 228 -6.11 3.86 -19.85
N SER A 229 -5.08 4.68 -19.65
CA SER A 229 -5.17 5.82 -18.75
C SER A 229 -5.86 7.02 -19.41
N PRO A 230 -6.73 7.73 -18.68
CA PRO A 230 -7.32 8.97 -19.16
C PRO A 230 -6.41 10.20 -19.01
N TYR A 231 -5.27 10.06 -18.32
CA TYR A 231 -4.40 11.17 -17.91
C TYR A 231 -2.92 10.74 -17.88
N VAL A 232 -2.01 11.65 -18.15
CA VAL A 232 -0.57 11.36 -18.16
C VAL A 232 0.16 11.76 -16.88
N GLY A 233 -0.53 12.35 -15.91
CA GLY A 233 0.03 12.71 -14.60
C GLY A 233 -0.17 11.60 -13.57
N SER A 234 0.59 11.67 -12.47
CA SER A 234 0.57 10.66 -11.42
C SER A 234 -0.76 10.60 -10.67
N PHE A 235 -1.21 9.38 -10.40
CA PHE A 235 -2.30 9.07 -9.49
C PHE A 235 -1.76 8.66 -8.12
N PHE A 236 -2.35 9.16 -7.05
CA PHE A 236 -1.94 8.87 -5.68
C PHE A 236 -2.96 8.02 -4.93
N GLY A 237 -4.21 7.95 -5.42
CA GLY A 237 -5.22 7.12 -4.82
C GLY A 237 -6.10 6.44 -5.86
N ILE A 238 -6.56 5.24 -5.52
CA ILE A 238 -7.56 4.49 -6.25
C ILE A 238 -8.59 3.98 -5.25
N LEU A 239 -9.87 4.21 -5.53
CA LEU A 239 -10.96 3.91 -4.61
C LEU A 239 -12.03 3.11 -5.34
N PRO A 240 -12.04 1.77 -5.21
CA PRO A 240 -13.13 0.95 -5.69
C PRO A 240 -14.42 1.28 -4.95
N LEU A 241 -15.52 1.37 -5.68
CA LEU A 241 -16.87 1.51 -5.18
C LEU A 241 -17.62 0.20 -5.35
N VAL A 242 -18.95 0.23 -5.29
CA VAL A 242 -19.77 -0.99 -5.46
C VAL A 242 -19.70 -1.50 -6.91
N GLY A 243 -19.49 -2.79 -7.09
CA GLY A 243 -19.43 -3.47 -8.38
C GLY A 243 -18.19 -3.14 -9.20
N ASP A 244 -18.36 -2.77 -10.45
CA ASP A 244 -17.26 -2.42 -11.37
C ASP A 244 -16.92 -0.92 -11.38
N THR A 245 -17.48 -0.16 -10.45
CA THR A 245 -17.22 1.28 -10.35
C THR A 245 -15.92 1.51 -9.57
N VAL A 246 -15.04 2.36 -10.11
CA VAL A 246 -13.77 2.75 -9.46
C VAL A 246 -13.45 4.20 -9.73
N LEU A 247 -12.92 4.89 -8.73
CA LEU A 247 -12.35 6.23 -8.83
C LEU A 247 -10.84 6.15 -8.82
N VAL A 248 -10.18 7.01 -9.61
CA VAL A 248 -8.73 7.23 -9.53
C VAL A 248 -8.47 8.73 -9.49
N PHE A 249 -7.56 9.18 -8.66
CA PHE A 249 -7.30 10.60 -8.44
C PHE A 249 -5.85 10.89 -8.07
N GLY A 250 -5.43 12.14 -8.28
CA GLY A 250 -4.04 12.49 -8.02
C GLY A 250 -3.69 13.96 -8.26
N LEU A 251 -2.66 14.17 -9.08
CA LEU A 251 -2.10 15.50 -9.34
C LEU A 251 -3.13 16.49 -9.87
N ARG A 252 -3.00 17.75 -9.44
CA ARG A 252 -3.77 18.92 -9.91
C ARG A 252 -5.28 18.77 -9.76
N GLY A 253 -5.73 17.97 -8.78
CA GLY A 253 -7.15 17.78 -8.54
C GLY A 253 -7.86 16.87 -9.56
N HIS A 254 -7.13 16.27 -10.49
CA HIS A 254 -7.73 15.35 -11.45
C HIS A 254 -8.32 14.13 -10.75
N LEU A 255 -9.56 13.84 -11.10
CA LEU A 255 -10.35 12.71 -10.62
C LEU A 255 -11.10 12.10 -11.81
N PHE A 256 -10.99 10.79 -11.95
CA PHE A 256 -11.67 10.04 -13.00
C PHE A 256 -12.51 8.93 -12.38
N ARG A 257 -13.63 8.63 -13.03
CA ARG A 257 -14.57 7.59 -12.63
C ARG A 257 -14.77 6.62 -13.79
N SER A 258 -14.66 5.33 -13.49
CA SER A 258 -15.03 4.23 -14.38
C SER A 258 -16.24 3.49 -13.84
N GLU A 259 -17.10 2.98 -14.71
CA GLU A 259 -18.23 2.10 -14.38
C GLU A 259 -18.06 0.67 -14.92
N ASP A 260 -16.91 0.40 -15.57
CA ASP A 260 -16.62 -0.83 -16.29
C ASP A 260 -15.26 -1.44 -15.90
N ALA A 261 -14.94 -1.35 -14.62
CA ALA A 261 -13.71 -1.88 -14.03
C ALA A 261 -12.41 -1.29 -14.64
N GLY A 262 -12.44 -0.02 -15.03
CA GLY A 262 -11.28 0.71 -15.55
C GLY A 262 -11.05 0.56 -17.05
N VAL A 263 -12.01 0.00 -17.80
CA VAL A 263 -11.91 -0.10 -19.27
C VAL A 263 -12.09 1.26 -19.92
N THR A 264 -13.06 2.04 -19.43
CA THR A 264 -13.26 3.44 -19.84
C THR A 264 -13.36 4.35 -18.63
N TRP A 265 -13.00 5.63 -18.83
CA TRP A 265 -12.93 6.63 -17.77
C TRP A 265 -13.65 7.91 -18.17
N GLN A 266 -14.37 8.48 -17.23
CA GLN A 266 -14.97 9.81 -17.32
C GLN A 266 -14.28 10.72 -16.33
N GLU A 267 -13.83 11.91 -16.77
CA GLU A 267 -13.30 12.94 -15.87
C GLU A 267 -14.46 13.54 -15.07
N ILE A 268 -14.25 13.67 -13.77
CA ILE A 268 -15.15 14.34 -12.85
C ILE A 268 -14.51 15.67 -12.49
N GLU A 269 -15.17 16.78 -12.83
CA GLU A 269 -14.69 18.12 -12.47
C GLU A 269 -14.65 18.25 -10.95
N THR A 270 -13.50 18.68 -10.43
CA THR A 270 -13.30 18.98 -9.01
C THR A 270 -13.10 20.47 -8.78
N PRO A 271 -13.59 21.04 -7.67
CA PRO A 271 -13.43 22.46 -7.36
C PRO A 271 -12.05 22.78 -6.74
N THR A 272 -10.99 22.04 -7.12
CA THR A 272 -9.63 22.23 -6.61
C THR A 272 -8.59 21.91 -7.68
N GLN A 273 -7.39 22.48 -7.54
CA GLN A 273 -6.19 22.12 -8.29
C GLN A 273 -5.10 21.55 -7.37
N GLU A 274 -5.42 21.32 -6.12
CA GLU A 274 -4.48 20.71 -5.19
C GLU A 274 -4.37 19.20 -5.45
N MET A 275 -3.25 18.59 -5.07
CA MET A 275 -3.05 17.14 -5.18
C MET A 275 -4.05 16.41 -4.27
N LEU A 276 -4.76 15.44 -4.84
CA LEU A 276 -5.62 14.52 -4.10
C LEU A 276 -4.81 13.32 -3.62
N THR A 277 -4.97 12.94 -2.36
CA THR A 277 -4.06 12.02 -1.66
C THR A 277 -4.68 10.69 -1.28
N ASN A 278 -5.89 10.71 -0.70
CA ASN A 278 -6.54 9.53 -0.15
C ASN A 278 -8.06 9.65 -0.27
N GLY A 279 -8.79 8.55 -0.15
CA GLY A 279 -10.24 8.57 -0.19
C GLY A 279 -10.87 7.41 0.58
N ILE A 280 -12.10 7.65 1.04
CA ILE A 280 -12.88 6.65 1.78
C ILE A 280 -14.34 6.66 1.31
N VAL A 281 -14.96 5.46 1.31
CA VAL A 281 -16.40 5.28 1.23
C VAL A 281 -16.94 5.05 2.63
N MET A 282 -17.83 5.90 3.06
CA MET A 282 -18.48 5.81 4.38
C MET A 282 -19.55 4.73 4.41
N THR A 283 -19.91 4.29 5.61
CA THR A 283 -21.01 3.31 5.80
C THR A 283 -22.38 3.79 5.33
N ASN A 284 -22.54 5.10 5.10
CA ASN A 284 -23.76 5.72 4.54
C ASN A 284 -23.64 6.01 3.03
N ASP A 285 -22.67 5.41 2.33
CA ASP A 285 -22.37 5.57 0.90
C ASP A 285 -21.85 6.98 0.51
N GLU A 286 -21.59 7.87 1.46
CA GLU A 286 -20.88 9.12 1.16
C GLU A 286 -19.41 8.83 0.87
N ILE A 287 -18.84 9.57 -0.06
CA ILE A 287 -17.43 9.46 -0.44
C ILE A 287 -16.72 10.74 -0.02
N TYR A 288 -15.56 10.57 0.62
CA TYR A 288 -14.67 11.69 0.93
C TYR A 288 -13.32 11.43 0.28
N ILE A 289 -12.76 12.48 -0.33
CA ILE A 289 -11.39 12.47 -0.88
C ILE A 289 -10.65 13.64 -0.27
N THR A 290 -9.48 13.37 0.28
CA THR A 290 -8.58 14.36 0.87
C THR A 290 -7.48 14.78 -0.09
N GLY A 291 -6.84 15.93 0.21
CA GLY A 291 -5.73 16.43 -0.57
C GLY A 291 -4.94 17.51 0.15
N LEU A 292 -3.92 18.00 -0.51
CA LEU A 292 -3.13 19.11 -0.02
C LEU A 292 -3.95 20.41 0.03
N GLY A 293 -3.40 21.44 0.68
CA GLY A 293 -4.01 22.75 0.76
C GLY A 293 -5.34 22.81 1.50
N GLY A 294 -5.59 21.85 2.43
CA GLY A 294 -6.84 21.76 3.19
C GLY A 294 -8.01 21.21 2.38
N THR A 295 -7.72 20.47 1.31
CA THR A 295 -8.74 19.92 0.41
C THR A 295 -9.46 18.74 1.05
N ILE A 296 -10.80 18.83 1.12
CA ILE A 296 -11.70 17.71 1.38
C ILE A 296 -12.85 17.81 0.39
N LEU A 297 -12.97 16.84 -0.47
CA LEU A 297 -14.06 16.69 -1.42
C LEU A 297 -15.08 15.69 -0.88
N LYS A 298 -16.35 16.00 -1.00
CA LYS A 298 -17.47 15.14 -0.59
C LYS A 298 -18.37 14.83 -1.78
N SER A 299 -18.72 13.58 -1.94
CA SER A 299 -19.78 13.11 -2.86
C SER A 299 -20.89 12.41 -2.09
N SER A 300 -22.14 12.67 -2.49
CA SER A 300 -23.34 11.99 -1.99
C SER A 300 -24.11 11.30 -3.12
N ASP A 301 -23.51 11.20 -4.31
CA ASP A 301 -24.11 10.65 -5.53
C ASP A 301 -23.29 9.53 -6.17
N LYS A 302 -22.55 8.77 -5.32
CA LYS A 302 -21.70 7.64 -5.73
C LYS A 302 -20.52 8.07 -6.61
N GLY A 303 -19.95 9.25 -6.33
CA GLY A 303 -18.78 9.75 -7.03
C GLY A 303 -19.06 10.36 -8.41
N GLN A 304 -20.33 10.70 -8.74
CA GLN A 304 -20.67 11.37 -9.99
C GLN A 304 -20.34 12.86 -9.94
N SER A 305 -20.41 13.48 -8.74
CA SER A 305 -19.97 14.84 -8.52
C SER A 305 -19.37 15.00 -7.12
N PHE A 306 -18.54 16.04 -6.96
CA PHE A 306 -17.91 16.38 -5.68
C PHE A 306 -18.05 17.85 -5.34
N VAL A 307 -18.24 18.12 -4.06
CA VAL A 307 -18.25 19.48 -3.50
C VAL A 307 -17.10 19.64 -2.51
N LEU A 308 -16.48 20.81 -2.52
CA LEU A 308 -15.42 21.15 -1.56
C LEU A 308 -16.05 21.41 -0.18
N GLN A 309 -15.53 20.74 0.84
CA GLN A 309 -15.81 21.05 2.23
C GLN A 309 -14.78 22.06 2.70
N GLU A 310 -15.21 23.31 2.83
CA GLU A 310 -14.35 24.43 3.24
C GLU A 310 -13.73 24.17 4.61
N GLN A 311 -12.41 24.29 4.70
CA GLN A 311 -11.65 24.21 5.93
C GLN A 311 -11.19 25.58 6.37
N GLY A 312 -11.09 25.82 7.68
CA GLY A 312 -10.60 27.10 8.22
C GLY A 312 -9.09 27.33 8.05
N HIS A 313 -8.38 26.38 7.41
CA HIS A 313 -6.92 26.36 7.21
C HIS A 313 -6.56 25.71 5.87
N ARG A 314 -5.28 25.77 5.50
CA ARG A 314 -4.75 25.17 4.28
C ARG A 314 -3.74 24.06 4.56
N ASP A 315 -3.72 23.51 5.77
CA ASP A 315 -2.85 22.38 6.09
C ASP A 315 -3.29 21.15 5.30
N GLY A 316 -2.35 20.49 4.64
CA GLY A 316 -2.62 19.35 3.76
C GLY A 316 -3.04 18.11 4.55
N PHE A 317 -3.97 17.35 3.96
CA PHE A 317 -4.38 16.04 4.45
C PHE A 317 -3.74 14.95 3.60
N THR A 318 -3.31 13.89 4.24
CA THR A 318 -2.67 12.71 3.60
C THR A 318 -3.59 11.51 3.60
N ALA A 319 -4.42 11.35 4.65
CA ALA A 319 -5.39 10.28 4.74
C ALA A 319 -6.64 10.70 5.52
N ILE A 320 -7.70 9.91 5.37
CA ILE A 320 -8.97 10.04 6.07
C ILE A 320 -9.48 8.66 6.45
N ILE A 321 -9.95 8.50 7.69
CA ILE A 321 -10.51 7.25 8.20
C ILE A 321 -11.87 7.49 8.86
N GLN A 322 -12.74 6.50 8.82
CA GLN A 322 -13.99 6.50 9.57
C GLN A 322 -13.75 5.86 10.94
N GLY A 323 -14.08 6.58 12.00
CA GLY A 323 -14.05 6.05 13.35
C GLY A 323 -15.29 5.20 13.72
N PRO A 324 -15.31 4.63 14.93
CA PRO A 324 -16.33 3.65 15.34
C PRO A 324 -17.75 4.20 15.43
N GLU A 325 -17.92 5.50 15.68
CA GLU A 325 -19.23 6.16 15.77
C GLU A 325 -19.65 6.82 14.45
N GLY A 326 -18.87 6.61 13.37
CA GLY A 326 -19.10 7.22 12.06
C GLY A 326 -18.44 8.59 11.87
N GLU A 327 -17.68 9.05 12.87
CA GLU A 327 -16.90 10.28 12.78
C GLU A 327 -15.76 10.15 11.75
N LEU A 328 -15.42 11.25 11.10
CA LEU A 328 -14.31 11.35 10.17
C LEU A 328 -13.07 11.87 10.89
N ILE A 329 -11.98 11.15 10.75
CA ILE A 329 -10.68 11.50 11.29
C ILE A 329 -9.73 11.71 10.14
N THR A 330 -9.10 12.88 10.10
CA THR A 330 -8.09 13.23 9.09
C THR A 330 -6.70 13.18 9.71
N VAL A 331 -5.73 12.80 8.91
CA VAL A 331 -4.30 12.89 9.24
C VAL A 331 -3.58 13.69 8.17
N GLY A 332 -2.48 14.33 8.53
CA GLY A 332 -1.72 15.16 7.58
C GLY A 332 -0.62 15.97 8.24
N GLU A 333 -0.34 17.15 7.67
CA GLU A 333 0.77 18.03 8.07
C GLU A 333 0.72 18.47 9.54
N LYS A 334 -0.46 18.58 10.12
CA LYS A 334 -0.68 18.99 11.52
C LYS A 334 -1.09 17.84 12.43
N GLY A 335 -0.84 16.62 12.00
CA GLY A 335 -1.13 15.41 12.75
C GLY A 335 -2.55 14.92 12.53
N VAL A 336 -3.14 14.39 13.60
CA VAL A 336 -4.48 13.80 13.59
C VAL A 336 -5.52 14.77 14.10
N SER A 337 -6.66 14.88 13.42
CA SER A 337 -7.78 15.72 13.85
C SER A 337 -9.13 15.10 13.51
N LEU A 338 -10.12 15.43 14.32
CA LEU A 338 -11.52 15.10 14.06
C LEU A 338 -12.08 16.13 13.09
N LEU A 339 -12.64 15.68 11.97
CA LEU A 339 -13.33 16.56 11.04
C LEU A 339 -14.65 17.02 11.66
N GLN A 340 -14.87 18.32 11.68
CA GLN A 340 -16.06 18.95 12.27
C GLN A 340 -17.17 19.18 11.24
#